data_5e7fcdeae4214d7ddfb2c9597049d05d
#
_entry.id   5e7fcdeae4214d7ddfb2c9597049d05d
#
_cell.length_a   1.000
_cell.length_b   1.000
_cell.length_c   1.000
_cell.angle_alpha   90.00
_cell.angle_beta   90.00
_cell.angle_gamma   90.00
#
_symmetry.space_group_name_H-M   'P 1'
#
loop_
_entity.id
_entity.type
_entity.pdbx_description
1 polymer ?
#
loop_
_entity_poly.entity_id
_entity_poly.type
_entity_poly.pdbx_seq_one_letter_code
_entity_poly.pdbx_strand_id
1 'polypeptide(L)'
;MPARSFPRLVSLACHDLRTPLATVYGFARTLGRTAELDERSARFLQMIEQASEQMTDLLDQLGVAARIEGGRWEPGLREADTLALAQTDDERVSVVGEGEPIETEPEAVGRALAALAAAALRYGPAEQVTWSVRGRELALSPVRPAAAPVVTGEELRDLGSLVARIVIEALGGSLELSGETLLVAL
;
A
#
# COMPACT_ATOMS: atom_id res chain seq x y z
N MET A 1 -16.57 22.33 15.25
CA MET A 1 -15.85 21.17 15.81
C MET A 1 -16.26 19.79 15.25
N PRO A 2 -16.74 19.61 14.02
CA PRO A 2 -17.05 18.27 13.51
C PRO A 2 -15.87 17.54 12.85
N ALA A 3 -14.82 18.24 12.38
CA ALA A 3 -13.74 17.64 11.58
C ALA A 3 -12.86 16.61 12.31
N ARG A 4 -12.75 16.64 13.63
CA ARG A 4 -11.93 15.68 14.41
C ARG A 4 -12.66 14.37 14.76
N SER A 5 -13.96 14.29 14.55
CA SER A 5 -14.74 13.08 14.86
C SER A 5 -14.67 12.03 13.75
N PHE A 6 -14.59 12.43 12.48
CA PHE A 6 -14.60 11.52 11.34
C PHE A 6 -13.38 10.57 11.31
N PRO A 7 -12.12 11.04 11.44
CA PRO A 7 -10.97 10.13 11.51
C PRO A 7 -11.02 9.14 12.68
N ARG A 8 -11.62 9.54 13.81
CA ARG A 8 -11.83 8.63 14.95
C ARG A 8 -12.88 7.57 14.65
N LEU A 9 -13.96 7.96 14.00
CA LEU A 9 -15.03 7.03 13.57
C LEU A 9 -14.47 6.02 12.58
N VAL A 10 -13.67 6.46 11.58
CA VAL A 10 -13.02 5.58 10.62
C VAL A 10 -12.06 4.61 11.33
N SER A 11 -11.20 5.09 12.24
CA SER A 11 -10.30 4.22 13.02
C SER A 11 -11.06 3.17 13.81
N LEU A 12 -12.18 3.53 14.45
CA LEU A 12 -13.05 2.61 15.19
C LEU A 12 -13.67 1.58 14.26
N ALA A 13 -14.23 2.01 13.13
CA ALA A 13 -14.83 1.12 12.14
C ALA A 13 -13.81 0.11 11.59
N CYS A 14 -12.59 0.53 11.27
CA CYS A 14 -11.52 -0.37 10.85
C CYS A 14 -11.20 -1.42 11.93
N HIS A 15 -11.13 -1.00 13.20
CA HIS A 15 -10.90 -1.91 14.32
C HIS A 15 -12.03 -2.94 14.44
N ASP A 16 -13.28 -2.50 14.43
CA ASP A 16 -14.44 -3.36 14.66
C ASP A 16 -14.70 -4.32 13.48
N LEU A 17 -14.33 -3.92 12.26
CA LEU A 17 -14.42 -4.77 11.07
C LEU A 17 -13.32 -5.85 11.01
N ARG A 18 -12.15 -5.62 11.62
CA ARG A 18 -11.08 -6.63 11.66
C ARG A 18 -11.50 -7.92 12.36
N THR A 19 -12.24 -7.81 13.45
CA THR A 19 -12.62 -8.97 14.25
C THR A 19 -13.48 -9.98 13.47
N PRO A 20 -14.62 -9.59 12.85
CA PRO A 20 -15.40 -10.51 12.04
C PRO A 20 -14.63 -11.02 10.81
N LEU A 21 -13.78 -10.18 10.21
CA LEU A 21 -12.98 -10.57 9.06
C LEU A 21 -11.93 -11.64 9.42
N ALA A 22 -11.24 -11.48 10.54
CA ALA A 22 -10.29 -12.48 11.05
C ALA A 22 -11.00 -13.82 11.36
N THR A 23 -12.26 -13.77 11.79
CA THR A 23 -13.08 -14.97 11.99
C THR A 23 -13.37 -15.68 10.67
N VAL A 24 -13.79 -14.94 9.63
CA VAL A 24 -14.05 -15.51 8.29
C VAL A 24 -12.78 -16.14 7.72
N TYR A 25 -11.67 -15.42 7.76
CA TYR A 25 -10.36 -15.90 7.31
C TYR A 25 -9.93 -17.17 8.06
N GLY A 26 -10.04 -17.17 9.40
CA GLY A 26 -9.65 -18.28 10.25
C GLY A 26 -10.47 -19.56 9.97
N PHE A 27 -11.78 -19.43 9.74
CA PHE A 27 -12.62 -20.55 9.36
C PHE A 27 -12.32 -21.06 7.95
N ALA A 28 -12.15 -20.20 6.96
CA ALA A 28 -11.79 -20.57 5.61
C ALA A 28 -10.50 -21.38 5.59
N ARG A 29 -9.45 -20.85 6.24
CA ARG A 29 -8.14 -21.49 6.35
C ARG A 29 -8.19 -22.82 7.11
N THR A 30 -9.00 -22.91 8.18
CA THR A 30 -9.16 -24.14 8.94
C THR A 30 -9.84 -25.22 8.11
N LEU A 31 -10.95 -24.88 7.45
CA LEU A 31 -11.66 -25.80 6.56
C LEU A 31 -10.77 -26.28 5.40
N GLY A 32 -10.01 -25.40 4.77
CA GLY A 32 -9.09 -25.74 3.69
C GLY A 32 -7.98 -26.72 4.12
N ARG A 33 -7.63 -26.74 5.40
CA ARG A 33 -6.58 -27.62 5.95
C ARG A 33 -7.08 -28.94 6.55
N THR A 34 -8.33 -28.98 7.03
CA THR A 34 -8.84 -30.08 7.86
C THR A 34 -9.96 -30.89 7.20
N ALA A 35 -10.66 -30.32 6.23
CA ALA A 35 -11.77 -30.98 5.55
C ALA A 35 -11.30 -31.67 4.25
N GLU A 36 -11.85 -32.84 3.97
CA GLU A 36 -11.76 -33.43 2.63
C GLU A 36 -12.73 -32.74 1.70
N LEU A 37 -12.18 -31.84 0.86
CA LEU A 37 -12.95 -30.97 -0.03
C LEU A 37 -12.80 -31.44 -1.48
N ASP A 38 -13.89 -31.33 -2.24
CA ASP A 38 -13.77 -31.37 -3.69
C ASP A 38 -13.01 -30.14 -4.24
N GLU A 39 -12.49 -30.25 -5.47
CA GLU A 39 -11.69 -29.18 -6.11
C GLU A 39 -12.43 -27.85 -6.17
N ARG A 40 -13.75 -27.86 -6.36
CA ARG A 40 -14.56 -26.64 -6.43
C ARG A 40 -14.66 -25.96 -5.08
N SER A 41 -14.92 -26.72 -4.03
CA SER A 41 -15.00 -26.22 -2.65
C SER A 41 -13.64 -25.69 -2.18
N ALA A 42 -12.54 -26.38 -2.48
CA ALA A 42 -11.20 -25.93 -2.20
C ALA A 42 -10.89 -24.57 -2.88
N ARG A 43 -11.26 -24.43 -4.16
CA ARG A 43 -11.11 -23.16 -4.89
C ARG A 43 -11.92 -22.02 -4.25
N PHE A 44 -13.15 -22.28 -3.81
CA PHE A 44 -13.96 -21.25 -3.14
C PHE A 44 -13.33 -20.80 -1.82
N LEU A 45 -12.78 -21.71 -1.04
CA LEU A 45 -12.08 -21.34 0.19
C LEU A 45 -10.84 -20.49 -0.08
N GLN A 46 -10.04 -20.83 -1.08
CA GLN A 46 -8.91 -20.00 -1.50
C GLN A 46 -9.34 -18.58 -1.91
N MET A 47 -10.46 -18.46 -2.64
CA MET A 47 -11.00 -17.15 -3.00
C MET A 47 -11.46 -16.35 -1.76
N ILE A 48 -12.05 -17.02 -0.76
CA ILE A 48 -12.45 -16.39 0.51
C ILE A 48 -11.22 -15.95 1.30
N GLU A 49 -10.17 -16.76 1.38
CA GLU A 49 -8.90 -16.41 2.02
C GLU A 49 -8.28 -15.17 1.38
N GLN A 50 -8.11 -15.18 0.05
CA GLN A 50 -7.56 -14.05 -0.70
C GLN A 50 -8.39 -12.76 -0.54
N ALA A 51 -9.71 -12.87 -0.61
CA ALA A 51 -10.58 -11.72 -0.41
C ALA A 51 -10.50 -11.17 1.02
N SER A 52 -10.35 -12.04 2.02
CA SER A 52 -10.21 -11.65 3.42
C SER A 52 -8.86 -10.96 3.67
N GLU A 53 -7.77 -11.43 3.07
CA GLU A 53 -6.47 -10.79 3.11
C GLU A 53 -6.52 -9.40 2.47
N GLN A 54 -7.10 -9.28 1.27
CA GLN A 54 -7.28 -7.98 0.61
C GLN A 54 -8.11 -6.98 1.45
N MET A 55 -9.19 -7.45 2.09
CA MET A 55 -9.98 -6.59 2.99
C MET A 55 -9.18 -6.16 4.22
N THR A 56 -8.34 -7.04 4.77
CA THR A 56 -7.45 -6.70 5.89
C THR A 56 -6.48 -5.60 5.50
N ASP A 57 -5.84 -5.72 4.34
CA ASP A 57 -4.92 -4.71 3.82
C ASP A 57 -5.60 -3.35 3.62
N LEU A 58 -6.82 -3.35 3.06
CA LEU A 58 -7.59 -2.11 2.88
C LEU A 58 -7.96 -1.46 4.21
N LEU A 59 -8.35 -2.25 5.22
CA LEU A 59 -8.65 -1.75 6.56
C LEU A 59 -7.41 -1.19 7.26
N ASP A 60 -6.25 -1.82 7.07
CA ASP A 60 -4.97 -1.34 7.60
C ASP A 60 -4.57 -0.01 6.98
N GLN A 61 -4.63 0.09 5.66
CA GLN A 61 -4.36 1.34 4.92
C GLN A 61 -5.29 2.46 5.38
N LEU A 62 -6.60 2.20 5.41
CA LEU A 62 -7.58 3.19 5.85
C LEU A 62 -7.37 3.61 7.31
N GLY A 63 -6.98 2.66 8.17
CA GLY A 63 -6.66 2.92 9.56
C GLY A 63 -5.41 3.80 9.73
N VAL A 64 -4.38 3.60 8.90
CA VAL A 64 -3.17 4.46 8.88
C VAL A 64 -3.56 5.87 8.45
N ALA A 65 -4.23 6.04 7.32
CA ALA A 65 -4.68 7.33 6.82
C ALA A 65 -5.52 8.07 7.87
N ALA A 66 -6.47 7.39 8.51
CA ALA A 66 -7.31 7.99 9.55
C ALA A 66 -6.52 8.42 10.80
N ARG A 67 -5.43 7.74 11.15
CA ARG A 67 -4.54 8.15 12.25
C ARG A 67 -3.73 9.38 11.88
N ILE A 68 -3.18 9.42 10.67
CA ILE A 68 -2.42 10.57 10.15
C ILE A 68 -3.31 11.81 10.10
N GLU A 69 -4.45 11.73 9.44
CA GLU A 69 -5.44 12.82 9.33
C GLU A 69 -5.98 13.28 10.70
N GLY A 70 -6.06 12.36 11.64
CA GLY A 70 -6.47 12.65 13.02
C GLY A 70 -5.36 13.22 13.91
N GLY A 71 -4.12 13.35 13.41
CA GLY A 71 -2.95 13.79 14.19
C GLY A 71 -2.59 12.84 15.33
N ARG A 72 -2.80 11.53 15.15
CA ARG A 72 -2.59 10.48 16.15
C ARG A 72 -1.66 9.37 15.67
N TRP A 73 -1.04 9.58 14.51
CA TRP A 73 -0.07 8.62 14.00
C TRP A 73 1.29 8.88 14.65
N GLU A 74 1.81 7.85 15.28
CA GLU A 74 3.14 7.81 15.89
C GLU A 74 3.96 6.79 15.09
N PRO A 75 4.78 7.21 14.11
CA PRO A 75 5.57 6.30 13.31
C PRO A 75 6.67 5.65 14.16
N GLY A 76 6.87 4.35 13.96
CA GLY A 76 7.98 3.60 14.55
C GLY A 76 9.26 3.83 13.75
N LEU A 77 9.88 5.01 13.87
CA LEU A 77 11.08 5.37 13.11
C LEU A 77 12.24 4.41 13.38
N ARG A 78 12.84 3.91 12.29
CA ARG A 78 14.02 3.02 12.30
C ARG A 78 14.89 3.33 11.09
N GLU A 79 16.17 3.02 11.19
CA GLU A 79 17.08 3.08 10.04
C GLU A 79 16.72 2.00 9.03
N ALA A 80 16.56 2.39 7.77
CA ALA A 80 16.30 1.48 6.66
C ALA A 80 16.94 2.02 5.37
N ASP A 81 17.43 1.10 4.53
CA ASP A 81 18.00 1.43 3.22
C ASP A 81 16.89 1.68 2.19
N THR A 82 16.99 2.77 1.45
CA THR A 82 15.96 3.19 0.48
C THR A 82 15.79 2.22 -0.68
N LEU A 83 16.86 1.52 -1.11
CA LEU A 83 16.75 0.47 -2.12
C LEU A 83 15.98 -0.74 -1.57
N ALA A 84 16.24 -1.11 -0.30
CA ALA A 84 15.51 -2.21 0.35
C ALA A 84 14.02 -1.88 0.53
N LEU A 85 13.68 -0.62 0.83
CA LEU A 85 12.28 -0.17 0.95
C LEU A 85 11.49 -0.29 -0.36
N ALA A 86 12.15 -0.16 -1.52
CA ALA A 86 11.51 -0.27 -2.82
C ALA A 86 11.29 -1.73 -3.29
N GLN A 87 11.90 -2.72 -2.62
CA GLN A 87 11.76 -4.14 -3.01
C GLN A 87 10.31 -4.63 -2.83
N THR A 88 9.88 -5.49 -3.75
CA THR A 88 8.53 -6.09 -3.75
C THR A 88 8.57 -7.48 -4.37
N ASP A 89 7.59 -8.31 -4.05
CA ASP A 89 7.42 -9.66 -4.62
C ASP A 89 6.72 -9.64 -6.00
N ASP A 90 6.25 -8.48 -6.50
CA ASP A 90 5.64 -8.38 -7.83
C ASP A 90 6.71 -8.42 -8.92
N GLU A 91 6.78 -9.53 -9.68
CA GLU A 91 7.75 -9.75 -10.75
C GLU A 91 7.70 -8.69 -11.88
N ARG A 92 6.61 -7.91 -11.94
CA ARG A 92 6.47 -6.82 -12.90
C ARG A 92 7.12 -5.51 -12.44
N VAL A 93 7.65 -5.49 -11.21
CA VAL A 93 8.34 -4.33 -10.64
C VAL A 93 9.82 -4.67 -10.49
N SER A 94 10.66 -3.95 -11.21
CA SER A 94 12.12 -4.05 -11.02
C SER A 94 12.63 -2.89 -10.16
N VAL A 95 13.70 -3.15 -9.42
CA VAL A 95 14.35 -2.14 -8.57
C VAL A 95 15.82 -2.09 -8.91
N VAL A 96 16.31 -0.90 -9.24
CA VAL A 96 17.71 -0.68 -9.65
C VAL A 96 18.28 0.56 -8.99
N GLY A 97 19.60 0.63 -8.87
CA GLY A 97 20.31 1.79 -8.36
C GLY A 97 21.03 1.55 -7.05
N GLU A 98 21.27 2.61 -6.30
CA GLU A 98 21.96 2.60 -5.02
C GLU A 98 21.14 3.37 -4.00
N GLY A 99 20.83 2.71 -2.87
CA GLY A 99 20.12 3.30 -1.73
C GLY A 99 21.08 3.97 -0.74
N GLU A 100 20.49 4.60 0.25
CA GLU A 100 21.18 5.08 1.44
C GLU A 100 20.32 4.82 2.68
N PRO A 101 20.94 4.68 3.86
CA PRO A 101 20.20 4.56 5.10
C PRO A 101 19.48 5.87 5.45
N ILE A 102 18.20 5.76 5.78
CA ILE A 102 17.36 6.86 6.26
C ILE A 102 16.62 6.46 7.54
N GLU A 103 16.30 7.43 8.39
CA GLU A 103 15.41 7.21 9.52
C GLU A 103 13.96 7.38 9.06
N THR A 104 13.18 6.30 9.06
CA THR A 104 11.81 6.28 8.56
C THR A 104 10.97 5.19 9.24
N GLU A 105 9.72 5.02 8.87
CA GLU A 105 8.88 3.88 9.22
C GLU A 105 8.87 2.87 8.06
N PRO A 106 9.71 1.80 8.12
CA PRO A 106 10.02 0.99 6.94
C PRO A 106 8.83 0.26 6.36
N GLU A 107 7.94 -0.25 7.23
CA GLU A 107 6.76 -1.02 6.79
C GLU A 107 5.73 -0.13 6.09
N ALA A 108 5.53 1.10 6.57
CA ALA A 108 4.61 2.04 5.94
C ALA A 108 5.15 2.55 4.61
N VAL A 109 6.45 2.89 4.55
CA VAL A 109 7.10 3.35 3.31
C VAL A 109 7.16 2.23 2.27
N GLY A 110 7.59 1.02 2.66
CA GLY A 110 7.62 -0.12 1.73
C GLY A 110 6.26 -0.41 1.12
N ARG A 111 5.19 -0.43 1.95
CA ARG A 111 3.81 -0.57 1.44
C ARG A 111 3.39 0.58 0.55
N ALA A 112 3.78 1.81 0.86
CA ALA A 112 3.49 2.97 0.05
C ALA A 112 4.13 2.86 -1.35
N LEU A 113 5.42 2.53 -1.42
CA LEU A 113 6.13 2.35 -2.68
C LEU A 113 5.55 1.19 -3.51
N ALA A 114 5.24 0.06 -2.88
CA ALA A 114 4.57 -1.06 -3.54
C ALA A 114 3.18 -0.68 -4.09
N ALA A 115 2.38 0.09 -3.33
CA ALA A 115 1.07 0.55 -3.76
C ALA A 115 1.14 1.51 -4.96
N LEU A 116 2.11 2.42 -5.00
CA LEU A 116 2.34 3.32 -6.14
C LEU A 116 2.71 2.53 -7.40
N ALA A 117 3.60 1.55 -7.31
CA ALA A 117 3.97 0.68 -8.42
C ALA A 117 2.77 -0.15 -8.91
N ALA A 118 1.99 -0.73 -8.00
CA ALA A 118 0.78 -1.48 -8.32
C ALA A 118 -0.28 -0.61 -9.01
N ALA A 119 -0.46 0.65 -8.57
CA ALA A 119 -1.36 1.59 -9.21
C ALA A 119 -0.90 1.96 -10.63
N ALA A 120 0.40 2.21 -10.83
CA ALA A 120 0.98 2.48 -12.15
C ALA A 120 0.73 1.32 -13.13
N LEU A 121 0.87 0.07 -12.67
CA LEU A 121 0.59 -1.12 -13.48
C LEU A 121 -0.90 -1.35 -13.74
N ARG A 122 -1.75 -1.09 -12.75
CA ARG A 122 -3.19 -1.35 -12.82
C ARG A 122 -3.92 -0.37 -13.73
N TYR A 123 -3.54 0.90 -13.69
CA TYR A 123 -4.23 1.99 -14.39
C TYR A 123 -3.50 2.46 -15.64
N GLY A 124 -2.26 2.03 -15.85
CA GLY A 124 -1.46 2.30 -17.04
C GLY A 124 -1.31 1.06 -17.93
N PRO A 125 -1.23 1.21 -19.26
CA PRO A 125 -0.94 0.10 -20.16
C PRO A 125 0.57 -0.24 -20.16
N ALA A 126 1.15 -0.45 -18.97
CA ALA A 126 2.54 -0.86 -18.81
C ALA A 126 2.59 -2.32 -18.35
N GLU A 127 3.44 -3.14 -18.99
CA GLU A 127 3.66 -4.52 -18.59
C GLU A 127 4.58 -4.63 -17.37
N GLN A 128 5.52 -3.68 -17.27
CA GLN A 128 6.49 -3.60 -16.18
C GLN A 128 6.74 -2.13 -15.81
N VAL A 129 7.13 -1.91 -14.56
CA VAL A 129 7.61 -0.63 -14.06
C VAL A 129 8.92 -0.81 -13.30
N THR A 130 9.71 0.25 -13.20
CA THR A 130 11.01 0.21 -12.54
C THR A 130 11.11 1.32 -11.51
N TRP A 131 11.50 0.97 -10.29
CA TRP A 131 12.05 1.90 -9.32
C TRP A 131 13.54 2.10 -9.58
N SER A 132 13.95 3.33 -9.91
CA SER A 132 15.35 3.74 -9.97
C SER A 132 15.68 4.53 -8.70
N VAL A 133 16.57 4.00 -7.87
CA VAL A 133 16.91 4.57 -6.56
C VAL A 133 18.25 5.29 -6.63
N ARG A 134 18.32 6.52 -6.11
CA ARG A 134 19.56 7.32 -5.98
C ARG A 134 19.55 8.01 -4.62
N GLY A 135 20.18 7.39 -3.63
CA GLY A 135 20.12 7.88 -2.27
C GLY A 135 18.67 7.96 -1.78
N ARG A 136 18.18 9.15 -1.44
CA ARG A 136 16.81 9.41 -0.96
C ARG A 136 15.78 9.63 -2.07
N GLU A 137 16.22 9.74 -3.31
CA GLU A 137 15.35 9.96 -4.45
C GLU A 137 15.02 8.64 -5.14
N LEU A 138 13.74 8.34 -5.27
CA LEU A 138 13.22 7.19 -5.97
C LEU A 138 12.40 7.65 -7.17
N ALA A 139 12.61 7.05 -8.33
CA ALA A 139 11.91 7.37 -9.56
C ALA A 139 11.19 6.13 -10.09
N LEU A 140 9.85 6.16 -10.12
CA LEU A 140 9.04 5.10 -10.71
C LEU A 140 8.73 5.43 -12.17
N SER A 141 9.08 4.54 -13.07
CA SER A 141 8.77 4.70 -14.50
C SER A 141 8.54 3.35 -15.20
N PRO A 142 7.72 3.30 -16.27
CA PRO A 142 6.89 4.39 -16.77
C PRO A 142 5.57 4.54 -15.99
N VAL A 143 5.20 5.75 -15.64
CA VAL A 143 3.85 6.09 -15.18
C VAL A 143 3.08 6.67 -16.37
N ARG A 144 2.28 5.84 -17.02
CA ARG A 144 1.55 6.22 -18.22
C ARG A 144 0.47 7.28 -17.92
N PRO A 145 0.08 8.13 -18.91
CA PRO A 145 -0.89 9.21 -18.68
C PRO A 145 -2.22 8.76 -18.06
N ALA A 146 -2.68 7.54 -18.34
CA ALA A 146 -3.91 7.01 -17.75
C ALA A 146 -3.77 6.68 -16.25
N ALA A 147 -2.55 6.33 -15.78
CA ALA A 147 -2.27 6.06 -14.38
C ALA A 147 -1.89 7.33 -13.59
N ALA A 148 -1.36 8.34 -14.27
CA ALA A 148 -0.83 9.54 -13.66
C ALA A 148 -1.76 10.19 -12.61
N PRO A 149 -3.03 10.52 -12.91
CA PRO A 149 -3.91 11.17 -11.94
C PRO A 149 -4.26 10.27 -10.75
N VAL A 150 -4.22 8.94 -10.92
CA VAL A 150 -4.45 7.99 -9.83
C VAL A 150 -3.23 7.89 -8.92
N VAL A 151 -2.05 7.77 -9.51
CA VAL A 151 -0.78 7.65 -8.78
C VAL A 151 -0.43 8.94 -8.03
N THR A 152 -0.78 10.12 -8.60
CA THR A 152 -0.60 11.41 -7.91
C THR A 152 -1.69 11.70 -6.87
N GLY A 153 -2.76 10.90 -6.83
CA GLY A 153 -3.89 11.11 -5.92
C GLY A 153 -4.84 12.24 -6.35
N GLU A 154 -4.72 12.74 -7.58
CA GLU A 154 -5.68 13.71 -8.16
C GLU A 154 -7.02 13.03 -8.45
N GLU A 155 -6.99 11.76 -8.82
CA GLU A 155 -8.18 10.94 -9.05
C GLU A 155 -8.27 9.84 -7.97
N LEU A 156 -9.33 9.89 -7.16
CA LEU A 156 -9.55 8.97 -6.03
C LEU A 156 -10.12 7.63 -6.50
N ARG A 157 -9.34 6.83 -7.19
CA ARG A 157 -9.72 5.48 -7.66
C ARG A 157 -8.97 4.36 -6.98
N ASP A 158 -7.87 4.68 -6.29
CA ASP A 158 -7.02 3.68 -5.64
C ASP A 158 -6.70 4.12 -4.22
N LEU A 159 -7.14 3.34 -3.24
CA LEU A 159 -6.89 3.65 -1.84
C LEU A 159 -5.40 3.55 -1.51
N GLY A 160 -4.71 2.57 -2.10
CA GLY A 160 -3.29 2.34 -1.86
C GLY A 160 -2.42 3.53 -2.25
N SER A 161 -2.63 4.08 -3.47
CA SER A 161 -1.87 5.25 -3.94
C SER A 161 -2.18 6.51 -3.12
N LEU A 162 -3.46 6.70 -2.73
CA LEU A 162 -3.84 7.82 -1.85
C LEU A 162 -3.15 7.72 -0.49
N VAL A 163 -3.21 6.54 0.14
CA VAL A 163 -2.57 6.31 1.45
C VAL A 163 -1.05 6.41 1.34
N ALA A 164 -0.45 5.93 0.24
CA ALA A 164 0.98 6.06 -0.01
C ALA A 164 1.41 7.53 0.02
N ARG A 165 0.68 8.39 -0.67
CA ARG A 165 0.93 9.84 -0.63
C ARG A 165 0.83 10.40 0.78
N ILE A 166 -0.26 10.10 1.49
CA ILE A 166 -0.49 10.57 2.87
C ILE A 166 0.67 10.13 3.80
N VAL A 167 1.14 8.90 3.68
CA VAL A 167 2.25 8.36 4.49
C VAL A 167 3.56 9.07 4.18
N ILE A 168 3.91 9.20 2.89
CA ILE A 168 5.16 9.83 2.46
C ILE A 168 5.19 11.29 2.91
N GLU A 169 4.11 12.05 2.68
CA GLU A 169 4.00 13.45 3.11
C GLU A 169 4.04 13.59 4.64
N ALA A 170 3.43 12.68 5.39
CA ALA A 170 3.46 12.69 6.85
C ALA A 170 4.85 12.41 7.45
N LEU A 171 5.71 11.72 6.70
CA LEU A 171 7.12 11.50 7.05
C LEU A 171 8.06 12.61 6.55
N GLY A 172 7.51 13.67 5.94
CA GLY A 172 8.27 14.82 5.43
C GLY A 172 8.80 14.65 4.02
N GLY A 173 8.43 13.54 3.33
CA GLY A 173 8.75 13.29 1.94
C GLY A 173 7.84 14.02 0.96
N SER A 174 8.07 13.80 -0.33
CA SER A 174 7.26 14.41 -1.40
C SER A 174 7.10 13.49 -2.59
N LEU A 175 6.02 13.74 -3.37
CA LEU A 175 5.75 13.04 -4.63
C LEU A 175 5.51 14.09 -5.72
N GLU A 176 6.19 13.95 -6.85
CA GLU A 176 6.05 14.81 -8.01
C GLU A 176 6.08 14.00 -9.30
N LEU A 177 5.16 14.29 -10.23
CA LEU A 177 5.15 13.67 -11.54
C LEU A 177 5.89 14.55 -12.54
N SER A 178 6.92 14.00 -13.19
CA SER A 178 7.68 14.64 -14.25
C SER A 178 7.60 13.80 -15.53
N GLY A 179 6.78 14.22 -16.48
CA GLY A 179 6.48 13.41 -17.67
C GLY A 179 5.83 12.07 -17.31
N GLU A 180 6.47 10.95 -17.66
CA GLU A 180 6.03 9.61 -17.31
C GLU A 180 6.82 9.01 -16.11
N THR A 181 7.39 9.84 -15.28
CA THR A 181 8.17 9.43 -14.11
C THR A 181 7.61 10.05 -12.85
N LEU A 182 7.25 9.23 -11.86
CA LEU A 182 6.91 9.68 -10.53
C LEU A 182 8.20 9.76 -9.70
N LEU A 183 8.52 10.93 -9.25
CA LEU A 183 9.63 11.19 -8.34
C LEU A 183 9.11 11.16 -6.90
N VAL A 184 9.77 10.39 -6.05
CA VAL A 184 9.49 10.29 -4.62
C VAL A 184 10.78 10.63 -3.87
N ALA A 185 10.72 11.64 -3.00
CA ALA A 185 11.79 11.96 -2.06
C ALA A 185 11.39 11.49 -0.66
N LEU A 186 12.30 10.77 0.02
CA LEU A 186 12.10 10.22 1.36
C LEU A 186 12.97 10.94 2.40
#